data_32103b09d17b0faff3c1401803003415
#
_entry.id   32103b09d17b0faff3c1401803003415
#
_cell.length_a   1.000
_cell.length_b   1.000
_cell.length_c   1.000
_cell.angle_alpha   90.00
_cell.angle_beta   90.00
_cell.angle_gamma   90.00
#
_symmetry.space_group_name_H-M   'P 1'
#
loop_
_entity.id
_entity.type
_entity.pdbx_description
1 polymer ?
#
loop_
_entity_poly.entity_id
_entity_poly.type
_entity_poly.pdbx_seq_one_letter_code
_entity_poly.pdbx_strand_id
1 'polypeptide(L)'
;MRTLPQSGEAPRKGGVKRALITRLLSTPRLGGNIRPERSTAVVARELQRYNIDVAALSETRLHDSGSLTEAAGGCTFYWKGKHSSEKHESGVGFAIKSSIRLSELPVGHSDRIMSLRLLLNKQRSLHLISVYPPTMQHSDIMKDAFYEDLSAIIRTIAAHDKFIILGDFNAIVGNDFHTWPSVLGHHGIGNVNSNGNLLLTMCAENNLTITNSYFQLPNKLKTTWKHARSGHWHLIDYIITKSKDASDFHVTRVIRGADCWTDHRLLISKVCLKISKPAPRKAQKIPKKFCVSKLKSEEVATSLRNCIDEQLQNISVLQSGIVLRRFFLTQLRLFKNTKS
;
A
#
# COMPACT_ATOMS: atom_id res chain seq x y z
N MET A 1 57.58 -1.89 -9.82
CA MET A 1 56.28 -1.32 -10.16
C MET A 1 55.25 -2.46 -10.15
N ARG A 2 54.41 -2.49 -9.13
CA ARG A 2 53.28 -3.44 -9.03
C ARG A 2 52.00 -2.66 -9.27
N THR A 3 51.30 -2.99 -10.34
CA THR A 3 49.99 -2.45 -10.70
C THR A 3 48.93 -3.02 -9.80
N LEU A 4 48.15 -2.14 -9.14
CA LEU A 4 46.98 -2.47 -8.34
C LEU A 4 45.79 -2.82 -9.27
N PRO A 5 44.93 -3.78 -8.93
CA PRO A 5 43.76 -4.10 -9.71
C PRO A 5 42.66 -3.07 -9.46
N GLN A 6 41.99 -2.64 -10.53
CA GLN A 6 40.83 -1.77 -10.50
C GLN A 6 39.63 -2.47 -9.84
N SER A 7 39.05 -1.79 -8.85
CA SER A 7 37.85 -2.23 -8.15
C SER A 7 36.65 -2.18 -9.09
N GLY A 8 36.08 -3.34 -9.39
CA GLY A 8 34.84 -3.46 -10.12
C GLY A 8 33.65 -2.84 -9.33
N GLU A 9 33.00 -1.87 -9.92
CA GLU A 9 31.75 -1.32 -9.39
C GLU A 9 30.64 -2.39 -9.36
N ALA A 10 30.13 -2.67 -8.16
CA ALA A 10 28.95 -3.51 -7.99
C ALA A 10 27.71 -2.83 -8.60
N PRO A 11 26.79 -3.57 -9.23
CA PRO A 11 25.63 -3.00 -9.89
C PRO A 11 24.73 -2.28 -8.87
N ARG A 12 24.46 -1.00 -9.13
CA ARG A 12 23.60 -0.15 -8.30
C ARG A 12 22.18 -0.72 -8.30
N LYS A 13 21.72 -1.17 -7.14
CA LYS A 13 20.33 -1.60 -6.91
C LYS A 13 19.41 -0.37 -7.09
N GLY A 14 18.71 -0.28 -8.23
CA GLY A 14 17.68 0.71 -8.48
C GLY A 14 16.43 0.41 -7.65
N GLY A 15 16.14 1.22 -6.64
CA GLY A 15 14.90 1.22 -5.89
C GLY A 15 14.37 2.64 -5.79
N VAL A 16 13.06 2.81 -5.78
CA VAL A 16 12.40 4.09 -5.47
C VAL A 16 12.91 4.54 -4.10
N LYS A 17 13.62 5.66 -4.05
CA LYS A 17 14.37 6.05 -2.86
C LYS A 17 13.59 6.95 -1.91
N ARG A 18 12.54 7.65 -2.38
CA ARG A 18 11.73 8.56 -1.57
C ARG A 18 10.30 8.63 -2.11
N ALA A 19 9.32 8.24 -1.30
CA ALA A 19 7.90 8.46 -1.58
C ALA A 19 7.35 9.51 -0.63
N LEU A 20 6.39 10.29 -1.08
CA LEU A 20 5.84 11.43 -0.36
C LEU A 20 4.34 11.43 -0.29
N ILE A 21 3.87 12.08 0.78
CA ILE A 21 2.51 12.59 0.84
C ILE A 21 2.55 14.10 0.94
N THR A 22 1.68 14.74 0.20
CA THR A 22 1.40 16.13 0.43
C THR A 22 -0.06 16.42 0.08
N ARG A 23 -0.71 17.23 0.91
CA ARG A 23 -1.94 17.90 0.53
C ARG A 23 -1.54 19.06 -0.38
N LEU A 24 -1.96 18.97 -1.60
CA LEU A 24 -1.65 20.00 -2.58
C LEU A 24 -2.90 20.41 -3.31
N LEU A 25 -3.08 21.72 -3.37
CA LEU A 25 -4.12 22.44 -4.10
C LEU A 25 -5.45 22.64 -3.36
N SER A 26 -5.45 22.85 -2.05
CA SER A 26 -6.48 23.74 -1.53
C SER A 26 -6.08 25.15 -1.96
N THR A 27 -6.75 25.71 -2.97
CA THR A 27 -6.65 27.15 -3.25
C THR A 27 -6.92 27.90 -1.95
N PRO A 28 -6.01 28.80 -1.48
CA PRO A 28 -6.32 29.63 -0.34
C PRO A 28 -7.62 30.38 -0.65
N ARG A 29 -8.49 30.52 0.33
CA ARG A 29 -9.62 31.47 0.28
C ARG A 29 -9.08 32.92 0.38
N LEU A 30 -8.17 33.28 -0.47
CA LEU A 30 -7.77 34.66 -0.71
C LEU A 30 -8.40 35.02 -2.05
N GLY A 31 -9.36 35.96 -1.99
CA GLY A 31 -10.09 36.46 -3.19
C GLY A 31 -9.16 36.98 -4.25
N GLY A 32 -8.73 36.11 -5.12
CA GLY A 32 -7.89 36.39 -6.25
C GLY A 32 -7.78 35.15 -7.11
N ASN A 33 -7.93 35.31 -8.43
CA ASN A 33 -7.79 34.31 -9.48
C ASN A 33 -6.38 33.67 -9.47
N ILE A 34 -6.09 32.75 -8.53
CA ILE A 34 -4.89 31.92 -8.59
C ILE A 34 -5.21 30.80 -9.58
N ARG A 35 -4.62 30.89 -10.76
CA ARG A 35 -4.75 29.85 -11.80
C ARG A 35 -4.17 28.53 -11.28
N PRO A 36 -4.84 27.39 -11.49
CA PRO A 36 -4.35 26.07 -11.06
C PRO A 36 -2.91 25.77 -11.50
N GLU A 37 -2.54 26.25 -12.69
CA GLU A 37 -1.21 26.06 -13.27
C GLU A 37 -0.08 26.70 -12.45
N ARG A 38 -0.37 27.79 -11.70
CA ARG A 38 0.63 28.39 -10.80
C ARG A 38 0.86 27.56 -9.55
N SER A 39 -0.18 26.92 -9.06
CA SER A 39 -0.09 26.05 -7.88
C SER A 39 0.73 24.80 -8.17
N THR A 40 0.52 24.15 -9.32
CA THR A 40 1.30 22.98 -9.74
C THR A 40 2.77 23.31 -9.94
N ALA A 41 3.10 24.47 -10.47
CA ALA A 41 4.49 24.90 -10.66
C ALA A 41 5.24 25.13 -9.33
N VAL A 42 4.58 25.72 -8.31
CA VAL A 42 5.16 25.88 -6.96
C VAL A 42 5.45 24.52 -6.33
N VAL A 43 4.46 23.64 -6.41
CA VAL A 43 4.58 22.28 -5.90
C VAL A 43 5.69 21.51 -6.59
N ALA A 44 5.75 21.55 -7.92
CA ALA A 44 6.77 20.87 -8.70
C ALA A 44 8.18 21.32 -8.28
N ARG A 45 8.37 22.63 -8.02
CA ARG A 45 9.62 23.19 -7.52
C ARG A 45 9.99 22.65 -6.15
N GLU A 46 9.03 22.56 -5.21
CA GLU A 46 9.28 22.02 -3.89
C GLU A 46 9.57 20.51 -3.94
N LEU A 47 8.85 19.75 -4.76
CA LEU A 47 9.13 18.33 -4.97
C LEU A 47 10.56 18.13 -5.53
N GLN A 48 10.98 18.96 -6.47
CA GLN A 48 12.34 18.96 -7.00
C GLN A 48 13.37 19.30 -5.92
N ARG A 49 13.14 20.38 -5.14
CA ARG A 49 14.01 20.84 -4.05
C ARG A 49 14.29 19.74 -3.02
N TYR A 50 13.27 18.98 -2.66
CA TYR A 50 13.41 17.87 -1.71
C TYR A 50 13.72 16.53 -2.37
N ASN A 51 13.94 16.51 -3.70
CA ASN A 51 14.25 15.34 -4.50
C ASN A 51 13.24 14.20 -4.29
N ILE A 52 11.97 14.52 -4.51
CA ILE A 52 10.85 13.61 -4.35
C ILE A 52 10.62 12.83 -5.62
N ASP A 53 10.44 11.53 -5.48
CA ASP A 53 10.21 10.65 -6.61
C ASP A 53 8.73 10.58 -6.99
N VAL A 54 7.83 10.38 -6.00
CA VAL A 54 6.37 10.34 -6.17
C VAL A 54 5.71 11.02 -4.98
N ALA A 55 4.74 11.88 -5.24
CA ALA A 55 3.90 12.50 -4.23
C ALA A 55 2.43 12.13 -4.45
N ALA A 56 1.73 11.70 -3.40
CA ALA A 56 0.28 11.60 -3.37
C ALA A 56 -0.33 12.97 -3.08
N LEU A 57 -1.44 13.27 -3.71
CA LEU A 57 -2.15 14.54 -3.61
C LEU A 57 -3.54 14.29 -3.07
N SER A 58 -3.92 15.03 -2.04
CA SER A 58 -5.27 15.01 -1.46
C SER A 58 -5.92 16.37 -1.62
N GLU A 59 -7.27 16.40 -1.72
CA GLU A 59 -8.06 17.61 -1.86
C GLU A 59 -7.62 18.49 -3.05
N THR A 60 -7.40 17.85 -4.21
CA THR A 60 -6.94 18.57 -5.41
C THR A 60 -7.96 19.58 -5.91
N ARG A 61 -9.25 19.36 -5.64
CA ARG A 61 -10.37 20.20 -6.09
C ARG A 61 -10.41 20.43 -7.61
N LEU A 62 -9.75 19.58 -8.36
CA LEU A 62 -9.79 19.58 -9.82
C LEU A 62 -10.96 18.75 -10.30
N HIS A 63 -11.48 19.09 -11.49
CA HIS A 63 -12.59 18.38 -12.12
C HIS A 63 -12.11 17.09 -12.80
N ASP A 64 -12.99 16.13 -12.91
CA ASP A 64 -12.87 14.96 -13.77
C ASP A 64 -11.54 14.21 -13.55
N SER A 65 -10.98 13.68 -14.60
CA SER A 65 -9.64 13.08 -14.61
C SER A 65 -8.75 13.85 -15.59
N GLY A 66 -7.51 14.07 -15.23
CA GLY A 66 -6.59 14.77 -16.08
C GLY A 66 -5.14 14.57 -15.73
N SER A 67 -4.28 15.16 -16.56
CA SER A 67 -2.84 15.22 -16.31
C SER A 67 -2.25 16.52 -16.79
N LEU A 68 -1.18 16.97 -16.13
CA LEU A 68 -0.42 18.18 -16.48
C LEU A 68 1.07 17.91 -16.22
N THR A 69 1.91 18.26 -17.18
CA THR A 69 3.36 18.17 -17.02
C THR A 69 3.97 19.52 -16.76
N GLU A 70 4.64 19.67 -15.62
CA GLU A 70 5.46 20.83 -15.25
C GLU A 70 6.90 20.58 -15.66
N ALA A 71 7.24 21.01 -16.88
CA ALA A 71 8.56 20.76 -17.45
C ALA A 71 9.69 21.36 -16.60
N ALA A 72 9.53 22.61 -16.11
CA ALA A 72 10.52 23.28 -15.27
C ALA A 72 10.72 22.60 -13.91
N GLY A 73 9.67 21.98 -13.35
CA GLY A 73 9.72 21.23 -12.09
C GLY A 73 10.04 19.76 -12.27
N GLY A 74 10.13 19.27 -13.51
CA GLY A 74 10.49 17.90 -13.84
C GLY A 74 9.52 16.86 -13.28
N CYS A 75 8.20 17.15 -13.24
CA CYS A 75 7.20 16.20 -12.80
C CYS A 75 5.88 16.30 -13.58
N THR A 76 5.13 15.19 -13.62
CA THR A 76 3.80 15.11 -14.22
C THR A 76 2.79 14.85 -13.11
N PHE A 77 1.75 15.66 -13.12
CA PHE A 77 0.58 15.55 -12.23
C PHE A 77 -0.49 14.71 -12.90
N TYR A 78 -1.14 13.85 -12.14
CA TYR A 78 -2.33 13.09 -12.52
C TYR A 78 -3.36 13.28 -11.43
N TRP A 79 -4.63 13.46 -11.79
CA TRP A 79 -5.70 13.63 -10.79
C TRP A 79 -7.00 12.95 -11.21
N LYS A 80 -7.82 12.69 -10.20
CA LYS A 80 -9.22 12.30 -10.30
C LYS A 80 -10.02 13.11 -9.30
N GLY A 81 -10.99 13.87 -9.79
CA GLY A 81 -11.94 14.61 -8.99
C GLY A 81 -13.36 14.25 -9.34
N LYS A 82 -14.31 14.99 -8.77
CA LYS A 82 -15.73 14.92 -9.11
C LYS A 82 -15.99 15.46 -10.50
N HIS A 83 -17.15 15.12 -11.04
CA HIS A 83 -17.60 15.68 -12.32
C HIS A 83 -17.72 17.20 -12.24
N SER A 84 -17.53 17.90 -13.38
CA SER A 84 -17.54 19.37 -13.44
C SER A 84 -18.84 20.02 -12.99
N SER A 85 -19.95 19.29 -13.02
CA SER A 85 -21.27 19.74 -12.51
C SER A 85 -21.43 19.66 -10.99
N GLU A 86 -20.51 19.00 -10.29
CA GLU A 86 -20.57 18.78 -8.85
C GLU A 86 -19.69 19.76 -8.07
N LYS A 87 -19.96 19.90 -6.77
CA LYS A 87 -19.16 20.74 -5.88
C LYS A 87 -17.76 20.13 -5.66
N HIS A 88 -16.70 20.94 -5.92
CA HIS A 88 -15.31 20.54 -5.81
C HIS A 88 -14.80 20.58 -4.36
N GLU A 89 -15.10 19.55 -3.60
CA GLU A 89 -14.68 19.46 -2.18
C GLU A 89 -13.76 18.26 -1.91
N SER A 90 -13.42 17.50 -2.95
CA SER A 90 -12.54 16.32 -2.88
C SER A 90 -11.54 16.34 -4.05
N GLY A 91 -10.99 15.21 -4.35
CA GLY A 91 -10.04 14.99 -5.42
C GLY A 91 -8.71 14.44 -4.91
N VAL A 92 -8.19 13.45 -5.61
CA VAL A 92 -6.91 12.79 -5.32
C VAL A 92 -6.02 12.78 -6.54
N GLY A 93 -4.73 12.60 -6.34
CA GLY A 93 -3.80 12.57 -7.46
C GLY A 93 -2.42 12.05 -7.09
N PHE A 94 -1.56 12.08 -8.10
CA PHE A 94 -0.13 11.85 -7.96
C PHE A 94 0.65 12.93 -8.71
N ALA A 95 1.76 13.39 -8.14
CA ALA A 95 2.82 14.09 -8.85
C ALA A 95 4.02 13.13 -8.95
N ILE A 96 4.46 12.85 -10.16
CA ILE A 96 5.46 11.82 -10.45
C ILE A 96 6.63 12.47 -11.17
N LYS A 97 7.84 12.27 -10.65
CA LYS A 97 9.08 12.78 -11.23
C LYS A 97 9.26 12.22 -12.66
N SER A 98 9.53 13.07 -13.64
CA SER A 98 9.62 12.70 -15.06
C SER A 98 10.69 11.63 -15.36
N SER A 99 11.67 11.44 -14.47
CA SER A 99 12.65 10.36 -14.61
C SER A 99 12.11 8.96 -14.28
N ILE A 100 10.90 8.86 -13.69
CA ILE A 100 10.24 7.60 -13.40
C ILE A 100 9.46 7.18 -14.64
N ARG A 101 9.83 6.03 -15.21
CA ARG A 101 9.08 5.44 -16.32
C ARG A 101 7.87 4.70 -15.78
N LEU A 102 6.69 5.12 -16.22
CA LEU A 102 5.44 4.43 -15.93
C LEU A 102 5.21 3.35 -16.98
N SER A 103 4.87 2.14 -16.54
CA SER A 103 4.36 1.07 -17.40
C SER A 103 2.86 1.21 -17.66
N GLU A 104 2.15 1.82 -16.72
CA GLU A 104 0.71 2.06 -16.75
C GLU A 104 0.43 3.43 -16.14
N LEU A 105 -0.59 4.12 -16.64
CA LEU A 105 -1.01 5.39 -16.05
C LEU A 105 -1.71 5.17 -14.71
N PRO A 106 -1.70 6.16 -13.79
CA PRO A 106 -2.48 6.09 -12.57
C PRO A 106 -3.97 5.90 -12.86
N VAL A 107 -4.64 5.08 -12.06
CA VAL A 107 -6.06 4.75 -12.18
C VAL A 107 -6.85 5.42 -11.07
N GLY A 108 -7.79 6.31 -11.43
CA GLY A 108 -8.74 6.88 -10.48
C GLY A 108 -9.92 5.94 -10.25
N HIS A 109 -10.09 5.44 -9.03
CA HIS A 109 -11.22 4.58 -8.64
C HIS A 109 -12.43 5.43 -8.25
N SER A 110 -12.19 6.54 -7.56
CA SER A 110 -13.19 7.55 -7.20
C SER A 110 -12.51 8.92 -7.08
N ASP A 111 -13.27 9.95 -6.75
CA ASP A 111 -12.74 11.28 -6.37
C ASP A 111 -11.94 11.27 -5.06
N ARG A 112 -11.86 10.11 -4.38
CA ARG A 112 -11.19 9.90 -3.09
C ARG A 112 -10.13 8.81 -3.08
N ILE A 113 -10.02 8.02 -4.15
CA ILE A 113 -9.04 6.93 -4.25
C ILE A 113 -8.46 6.87 -5.65
N MET A 114 -7.15 6.94 -5.74
CA MET A 114 -6.38 6.74 -6.99
C MET A 114 -5.22 5.79 -6.72
N SER A 115 -4.94 4.89 -7.64
CA SER A 115 -3.82 3.96 -7.55
C SER A 115 -2.80 4.15 -8.68
N LEU A 116 -1.54 3.86 -8.37
CA LEU A 116 -0.42 3.85 -9.30
C LEU A 116 0.36 2.56 -9.10
N ARG A 117 0.58 1.82 -10.19
CA ARG A 117 1.41 0.61 -10.19
C ARG A 117 2.78 0.89 -10.79
N LEU A 118 3.84 0.58 -10.07
CA LEU A 118 5.23 0.69 -10.49
C LEU A 118 5.88 -0.69 -10.53
N LEU A 119 6.51 -1.04 -11.63
CA LEU A 119 7.25 -2.31 -11.75
C LEU A 119 8.58 -2.20 -10.99
N LEU A 120 8.79 -3.06 -9.99
CA LEU A 120 10.06 -3.18 -9.28
C LEU A 120 11.02 -4.13 -10.00
N ASN A 121 10.48 -5.19 -10.59
CA ASN A 121 11.16 -6.15 -11.46
C ASN A 121 10.12 -6.91 -12.30
N LYS A 122 10.56 -7.93 -13.08
CA LYS A 122 9.67 -8.73 -13.96
C LYS A 122 8.51 -9.43 -13.23
N GLN A 123 8.58 -9.61 -11.91
CA GLN A 123 7.63 -10.43 -11.14
C GLN A 123 6.96 -9.69 -9.98
N ARG A 124 7.38 -8.47 -9.66
CA ARG A 124 6.91 -7.74 -8.48
C ARG A 124 6.65 -6.29 -8.82
N SER A 125 5.58 -5.79 -8.24
CA SER A 125 5.17 -4.40 -8.35
C SER A 125 5.12 -3.72 -6.99
N LEU A 126 5.19 -2.40 -7.02
CA LEU A 126 4.80 -1.51 -5.93
C LEU A 126 3.51 -0.81 -6.34
N HIS A 127 2.48 -0.94 -5.52
CA HIS A 127 1.25 -0.19 -5.67
C HIS A 127 1.27 1.01 -4.70
N LEU A 128 1.10 2.20 -5.22
CA LEU A 128 0.88 3.41 -4.43
C LEU A 128 -0.60 3.76 -4.51
N ILE A 129 -1.23 4.03 -3.38
CA ILE A 129 -2.66 4.35 -3.30
C ILE A 129 -2.78 5.72 -2.64
N SER A 130 -3.19 6.74 -3.40
CA SER A 130 -3.49 8.07 -2.91
C SER A 130 -4.94 8.11 -2.43
N VAL A 131 -5.15 8.57 -1.20
CA VAL A 131 -6.46 8.56 -0.56
C VAL A 131 -6.83 9.90 0.09
N TYR A 132 -8.15 10.18 0.12
CA TYR A 132 -8.74 11.31 0.82
C TYR A 132 -10.10 10.91 1.43
N PRO A 133 -10.11 10.20 2.57
CA PRO A 133 -11.34 9.79 3.26
C PRO A 133 -12.29 10.94 3.57
N PRO A 134 -13.59 10.67 3.74
CA PRO A 134 -14.55 11.64 4.23
C PRO A 134 -14.13 12.23 5.58
N THR A 135 -14.40 13.52 5.78
CA THR A 135 -14.15 14.22 7.05
C THR A 135 -15.12 13.77 8.14
N MET A 136 -14.88 14.17 9.39
CA MET A 136 -15.79 13.89 10.51
C MET A 136 -17.23 14.40 10.32
N GLN A 137 -17.44 15.39 9.43
CA GLN A 137 -18.74 15.97 9.17
C GLN A 137 -19.60 15.15 8.18
N HIS A 138 -19.00 14.18 7.47
CA HIS A 138 -19.72 13.30 6.56
C HIS A 138 -20.41 12.18 7.34
N SER A 139 -21.48 11.63 6.73
CA SER A 139 -22.23 10.50 7.32
C SER A 139 -21.36 9.25 7.48
N ASP A 140 -21.71 8.41 8.44
CA ASP A 140 -20.99 7.16 8.68
C ASP A 140 -21.13 6.22 7.48
N ILE A 141 -22.27 6.20 6.79
CA ILE A 141 -22.47 5.44 5.54
C ILE A 141 -21.39 5.79 4.49
N MET A 142 -21.07 7.08 4.32
CA MET A 142 -20.02 7.49 3.38
C MET A 142 -18.61 7.08 3.84
N LYS A 143 -18.38 7.08 5.13
CA LYS A 143 -17.09 6.63 5.70
C LYS A 143 -16.92 5.13 5.54
N ASP A 144 -17.95 4.36 5.85
CA ASP A 144 -17.94 2.90 5.73
C ASP A 144 -17.74 2.48 4.27
N ALA A 145 -18.51 3.05 3.34
CA ALA A 145 -18.34 2.80 1.90
C ALA A 145 -16.91 3.11 1.42
N PHE A 146 -16.30 4.20 1.89
CA PHE A 146 -14.92 4.53 1.54
C PHE A 146 -13.93 3.45 2.00
N TYR A 147 -14.04 2.98 3.26
CA TYR A 147 -13.12 1.97 3.80
C TYR A 147 -13.37 0.58 3.21
N GLU A 148 -14.60 0.27 2.82
CA GLU A 148 -14.93 -0.95 2.04
C GLU A 148 -14.28 -0.93 0.66
N ASP A 149 -14.42 0.18 -0.08
CA ASP A 149 -13.78 0.37 -1.39
C ASP A 149 -12.27 0.25 -1.31
N LEU A 150 -11.66 0.92 -0.32
CA LEU A 150 -10.20 0.85 -0.11
C LEU A 150 -9.76 -0.58 0.22
N SER A 151 -10.49 -1.28 1.07
CA SER A 151 -10.21 -2.67 1.43
C SER A 151 -10.39 -3.62 0.23
N ALA A 152 -11.38 -3.36 -0.62
CA ALA A 152 -11.58 -4.11 -1.87
C ALA A 152 -10.38 -3.94 -2.81
N ILE A 153 -9.88 -2.72 -3.00
CA ILE A 153 -8.67 -2.45 -3.81
C ILE A 153 -7.45 -3.17 -3.21
N ILE A 154 -7.23 -3.09 -1.90
CA ILE A 154 -6.11 -3.77 -1.22
C ILE A 154 -6.15 -5.28 -1.47
N ARG A 155 -7.32 -5.90 -1.44
CA ARG A 155 -7.50 -7.34 -1.68
C ARG A 155 -7.16 -7.78 -3.10
N THR A 156 -7.24 -6.89 -4.10
CA THR A 156 -6.83 -7.20 -5.48
C THR A 156 -5.31 -7.27 -5.65
N ILE A 157 -4.54 -6.69 -4.73
CA ILE A 157 -3.08 -6.63 -4.81
C ILE A 157 -2.48 -7.98 -4.44
N ALA A 158 -1.68 -8.55 -5.33
CA ALA A 158 -1.04 -9.84 -5.11
C ALA A 158 -0.23 -9.87 -3.81
N ALA A 159 -0.26 -10.98 -3.07
CA ALA A 159 0.38 -11.10 -1.76
C ALA A 159 1.89 -10.83 -1.77
N HIS A 160 2.56 -11.10 -2.92
CA HIS A 160 4.00 -10.87 -3.11
C HIS A 160 4.34 -9.44 -3.52
N ASP A 161 3.38 -8.66 -3.99
CA ASP A 161 3.56 -7.25 -4.32
C ASP A 161 3.58 -6.40 -3.05
N LYS A 162 4.26 -5.27 -3.15
CA LYS A 162 4.28 -4.26 -2.10
C LYS A 162 3.23 -3.20 -2.37
N PHE A 163 2.72 -2.58 -1.30
CA PHE A 163 1.93 -1.38 -1.47
C PHE A 163 2.15 -0.37 -0.35
N ILE A 164 1.86 0.87 -0.65
CA ILE A 164 1.90 2.00 0.28
C ILE A 164 0.65 2.83 0.04
N ILE A 165 -0.13 3.04 1.09
CA ILE A 165 -1.28 3.94 1.08
C ILE A 165 -0.82 5.28 1.64
N LEU A 166 -1.22 6.35 1.00
CA LEU A 166 -0.71 7.70 1.22
C LEU A 166 -1.88 8.69 1.16
N GLY A 167 -2.00 9.58 2.14
CA GLY A 167 -3.01 10.64 2.05
C GLY A 167 -3.29 11.37 3.36
N ASP A 168 -4.16 12.36 3.25
CA ASP A 168 -4.81 13.01 4.37
C ASP A 168 -6.04 12.16 4.75
N PHE A 169 -5.99 11.56 5.92
CA PHE A 169 -7.04 10.66 6.38
C PHE A 169 -8.15 11.35 7.17
N ASN A 170 -8.04 12.66 7.44
CA ASN A 170 -8.97 13.37 8.30
C ASN A 170 -9.21 12.65 9.65
N ALA A 171 -8.20 11.95 10.14
CA ALA A 171 -8.25 11.02 11.28
C ALA A 171 -7.10 11.31 12.25
N ILE A 172 -7.34 11.18 13.55
CA ILE A 172 -6.29 11.19 14.57
C ILE A 172 -6.28 9.80 15.21
N VAL A 173 -5.17 9.06 15.03
CA VAL A 173 -5.05 7.66 15.47
C VAL A 173 -4.54 7.50 16.90
N GLY A 174 -4.05 8.57 17.53
CA GLY A 174 -3.55 8.52 18.90
C GLY A 174 -2.19 7.84 19.03
N ASN A 175 -1.91 7.35 20.23
CA ASN A 175 -0.64 6.75 20.63
C ASN A 175 -0.78 5.44 21.41
N ASP A 176 -1.97 4.85 21.41
CA ASP A 176 -2.23 3.61 22.15
C ASP A 176 -1.69 2.38 21.42
N PHE A 177 -0.38 2.19 21.52
CA PHE A 177 0.30 1.01 21.01
C PHE A 177 -0.18 -0.29 21.66
N HIS A 178 -0.60 -0.25 22.93
CA HIS A 178 -0.99 -1.46 23.66
C HIS A 178 -2.27 -2.06 23.10
N THR A 179 -3.23 -1.24 22.76
CA THR A 179 -4.47 -1.68 22.08
C THR A 179 -4.23 -2.07 20.62
N TRP A 180 -3.30 -1.39 19.93
CA TRP A 180 -3.05 -1.58 18.49
C TRP A 180 -1.59 -1.97 18.17
N PRO A 181 -1.03 -3.06 18.73
CA PRO A 181 0.41 -3.35 18.68
C PRO A 181 0.96 -3.67 17.28
N SER A 182 0.11 -4.16 16.35
CA SER A 182 0.50 -4.45 14.98
C SER A 182 0.30 -3.27 14.02
N VAL A 183 -0.50 -2.28 14.43
CA VAL A 183 -0.88 -1.12 13.61
C VAL A 183 -0.04 0.10 13.95
N LEU A 184 0.11 0.39 15.24
CA LEU A 184 0.88 1.53 15.74
C LEU A 184 2.26 1.11 16.22
N GLY A 185 3.22 2.03 16.13
CA GLY A 185 4.48 1.97 16.87
C GLY A 185 4.39 2.79 18.15
N HIS A 186 5.46 2.77 18.95
CA HIS A 186 5.53 3.41 20.29
C HIS A 186 5.53 4.95 20.28
N HIS A 187 5.56 5.58 19.11
CA HIS A 187 5.78 7.01 19.00
C HIS A 187 4.62 7.76 18.34
N GLY A 188 3.40 7.25 18.47
CA GLY A 188 2.16 7.94 18.11
C GLY A 188 1.98 9.26 18.89
N ILE A 189 1.05 10.13 18.47
CA ILE A 189 0.74 11.39 19.12
C ILE A 189 -0.76 11.68 19.11
N GLY A 190 -1.22 12.43 20.12
CA GLY A 190 -2.60 12.87 20.27
C GLY A 190 -3.52 11.80 20.84
N ASN A 191 -4.82 12.12 20.87
CA ASN A 191 -5.89 11.22 21.29
C ASN A 191 -6.69 10.79 20.07
N VAL A 192 -7.08 9.53 20.03
CA VAL A 192 -7.85 8.97 18.92
C VAL A 192 -9.22 9.65 18.78
N ASN A 193 -9.65 9.92 17.54
CA ASN A 193 -11.01 10.36 17.23
C ASN A 193 -11.79 9.27 16.49
N SER A 194 -13.08 9.50 16.17
CA SER A 194 -13.94 8.52 15.51
C SER A 194 -13.39 8.05 14.17
N ASN A 195 -12.91 8.97 13.31
CA ASN A 195 -12.25 8.60 12.05
C ASN A 195 -10.95 7.82 12.30
N GLY A 196 -10.22 8.13 13.39
CA GLY A 196 -9.04 7.39 13.82
C GLY A 196 -9.35 5.94 14.16
N ASN A 197 -10.46 5.68 14.84
CA ASN A 197 -10.91 4.32 15.13
C ASN A 197 -11.22 3.53 13.86
N LEU A 198 -11.92 4.13 12.90
CA LEU A 198 -12.20 3.50 11.59
C LEU A 198 -10.90 3.13 10.86
N LEU A 199 -9.95 4.07 10.83
CA LEU A 199 -8.64 3.84 10.22
C LEU A 199 -7.86 2.72 10.90
N LEU A 200 -7.82 2.71 12.23
CA LEU A 200 -7.14 1.69 13.02
C LEU A 200 -7.75 0.30 12.81
N THR A 201 -9.09 0.21 12.80
CA THR A 201 -9.83 -1.03 12.53
C THR A 201 -9.49 -1.56 11.13
N MET A 202 -9.59 -0.73 10.10
CA MET A 202 -9.22 -1.11 8.73
C MET A 202 -7.76 -1.59 8.64
N CYS A 203 -6.84 -0.91 9.32
CA CYS A 203 -5.44 -1.32 9.35
C CYS A 203 -5.25 -2.69 10.02
N ALA A 204 -5.94 -2.94 11.13
CA ALA A 204 -5.87 -4.22 11.86
C ALA A 204 -6.41 -5.38 11.00
N GLU A 205 -7.58 -5.21 10.39
CA GLU A 205 -8.21 -6.21 9.53
C GLU A 205 -7.37 -6.60 8.31
N ASN A 206 -6.61 -5.64 7.76
CA ASN A 206 -5.79 -5.85 6.58
C ASN A 206 -4.30 -6.08 6.89
N ASN A 207 -3.91 -6.26 8.16
CA ASN A 207 -2.52 -6.43 8.61
C ASN A 207 -1.60 -5.29 8.14
N LEU A 208 -2.04 -4.05 8.34
CA LEU A 208 -1.33 -2.84 7.96
C LEU A 208 -0.74 -2.14 9.16
N THR A 209 0.26 -1.30 8.91
CA THR A 209 0.91 -0.49 9.93
C THR A 209 1.05 0.96 9.49
N ILE A 210 0.92 1.88 10.44
CA ILE A 210 1.04 3.33 10.27
C ILE A 210 2.46 3.75 10.59
N THR A 211 3.26 4.01 9.55
CA THR A 211 4.71 4.26 9.69
C THR A 211 5.06 5.52 10.46
N ASN A 212 4.16 6.51 10.53
CA ASN A 212 4.34 7.76 11.27
C ASN A 212 4.61 7.53 12.77
N SER A 213 4.07 6.45 13.34
CA SER A 213 4.17 6.13 14.77
C SER A 213 5.44 5.34 15.15
N TYR A 214 6.26 4.94 14.17
CA TYR A 214 7.43 4.08 14.41
C TYR A 214 8.69 4.84 14.80
N PHE A 215 8.78 6.13 14.46
CA PHE A 215 10.02 6.88 14.61
C PHE A 215 9.95 7.83 15.80
N GLN A 216 10.96 7.74 16.68
CA GLN A 216 11.13 8.66 17.79
C GLN A 216 11.59 10.03 17.29
N LEU A 217 10.64 10.92 17.09
CA LEU A 217 10.84 12.27 16.57
C LEU A 217 10.13 13.30 17.46
N PRO A 218 10.64 14.53 17.56
CA PRO A 218 9.91 15.63 18.20
C PRO A 218 8.55 15.86 17.51
N ASN A 219 7.51 16.25 18.27
CA ASN A 219 6.15 16.46 17.75
C ASN A 219 6.11 17.44 16.57
N LYS A 220 6.97 18.46 16.55
CA LYS A 220 7.10 19.39 15.43
C LYS A 220 7.48 18.76 14.09
N LEU A 221 8.04 17.54 14.10
CA LEU A 221 8.38 16.75 12.92
C LEU A 221 7.38 15.63 12.63
N LYS A 222 6.30 15.54 13.41
CA LYS A 222 5.22 14.56 13.23
C LYS A 222 3.91 15.20 12.79
N THR A 223 3.55 16.35 13.36
CA THR A 223 2.27 17.02 13.09
C THR A 223 2.22 17.60 11.69
N THR A 224 1.12 17.35 11.00
CA THR A 224 0.96 17.65 9.58
C THR A 224 0.02 18.82 9.31
N TRP A 225 -1.02 19.04 10.13
CA TRP A 225 -2.06 20.02 9.90
C TRP A 225 -2.23 20.97 11.08
N LYS A 226 -2.49 22.25 10.79
CA LYS A 226 -2.80 23.27 11.78
C LYS A 226 -4.28 23.61 11.78
N HIS A 227 -4.95 23.34 12.90
CA HIS A 227 -6.36 23.69 13.05
C HIS A 227 -6.53 25.21 13.05
N ALA A 228 -7.30 25.74 12.09
CA ALA A 228 -7.38 27.17 11.81
C ALA A 228 -7.85 28.01 13.02
N ARG A 229 -8.80 27.50 13.81
CA ARG A 229 -9.41 28.23 14.93
C ARG A 229 -8.57 28.15 16.22
N SER A 230 -8.06 26.96 16.56
CA SER A 230 -7.30 26.75 17.81
C SER A 230 -5.79 27.00 17.66
N GLY A 231 -5.27 27.01 16.44
CA GLY A 231 -3.85 27.11 16.15
C GLY A 231 -3.03 25.86 16.51
N HIS A 232 -3.66 24.81 17.05
CA HIS A 232 -3.00 23.57 17.42
C HIS A 232 -2.64 22.75 16.20
N TRP A 233 -1.50 22.05 16.29
CA TRP A 233 -1.02 21.16 15.26
C TRP A 233 -1.42 19.71 15.53
N HIS A 234 -1.99 19.05 14.53
CA HIS A 234 -2.43 17.65 14.57
C HIS A 234 -1.70 16.81 13.53
N LEU A 235 -1.72 15.50 13.74
CA LEU A 235 -1.27 14.50 12.75
C LEU A 235 -2.52 13.85 12.16
N ILE A 236 -2.76 14.09 10.87
CA ILE A 236 -3.91 13.53 10.13
C ILE A 236 -3.51 12.96 8.76
N ASP A 237 -2.27 13.19 8.32
CA ASP A 237 -1.71 12.60 7.11
C ASP A 237 -0.86 11.40 7.48
N TYR A 238 -1.08 10.26 6.81
CA TYR A 238 -0.40 9.02 7.13
C TYR A 238 0.20 8.33 5.93
N ILE A 239 1.24 7.54 6.21
CA ILE A 239 1.86 6.57 5.30
C ILE A 239 1.67 5.19 5.92
N ILE A 240 0.95 4.35 5.19
CA ILE A 240 0.50 3.03 5.66
C ILE A 240 1.03 1.96 4.71
N THR A 241 1.46 0.84 5.26
CA THR A 241 1.97 -0.29 4.48
C THR A 241 1.63 -1.61 5.16
N LYS A 242 1.91 -2.74 4.50
CA LYS A 242 1.82 -4.06 5.15
C LYS A 242 2.76 -4.11 6.34
N SER A 243 2.33 -4.65 7.47
CA SER A 243 3.16 -4.75 8.69
C SER A 243 4.48 -5.48 8.43
N LYS A 244 4.49 -6.51 7.58
CA LYS A 244 5.72 -7.22 7.16
C LYS A 244 6.72 -6.37 6.37
N ASP A 245 6.27 -5.27 5.76
CA ASP A 245 7.10 -4.38 4.92
C ASP A 245 7.52 -3.11 5.68
N ALA A 246 7.15 -2.96 6.96
CA ALA A 246 7.50 -1.80 7.79
C ALA A 246 9.01 -1.51 7.83
N SER A 247 9.84 -2.56 7.79
CA SER A 247 11.31 -2.45 7.80
C SER A 247 11.91 -1.82 6.53
N ASP A 248 11.11 -1.60 5.48
CA ASP A 248 11.55 -0.87 4.29
C ASP A 248 11.58 0.65 4.53
N PHE A 249 10.90 1.12 5.58
CA PHE A 249 10.79 2.54 5.91
C PHE A 249 11.92 2.92 6.88
N HIS A 250 12.76 3.87 6.47
CA HIS A 250 13.88 4.35 7.28
C HIS A 250 13.51 5.54 8.16
N VAL A 251 12.59 6.36 7.70
CA VAL A 251 12.04 7.49 8.44
C VAL A 251 10.75 7.97 7.77
N THR A 252 9.76 8.32 8.59
CA THR A 252 8.57 9.07 8.17
C THR A 252 8.50 10.32 9.01
N ARG A 253 8.56 11.50 8.38
CA ARG A 253 8.62 12.79 9.09
C ARG A 253 8.09 13.93 8.24
N VAL A 254 7.77 15.03 8.90
CA VAL A 254 7.34 16.28 8.29
C VAL A 254 8.55 17.14 7.89
N ILE A 255 8.43 17.84 6.77
CA ILE A 255 9.29 18.95 6.36
C ILE A 255 8.55 20.26 6.65
N ARG A 256 9.13 21.09 7.54
CA ARG A 256 8.50 22.34 7.99
C ARG A 256 8.76 23.52 7.05
N GLY A 257 9.79 23.45 6.24
CA GLY A 257 10.22 24.54 5.34
C GLY A 257 9.79 24.33 3.89
N ALA A 258 8.86 23.41 3.62
CA ALA A 258 8.25 23.29 2.29
C ALA A 258 7.16 24.36 2.14
N ASP A 259 7.26 25.16 1.09
CA ASP A 259 6.30 26.20 0.77
C ASP A 259 5.30 25.69 -0.29
N CYS A 260 4.24 25.07 0.18
CA CYS A 260 3.18 24.55 -0.66
C CYS A 260 1.87 25.34 -0.53
N TRP A 261 1.89 26.46 0.18
CA TRP A 261 0.77 27.39 0.40
C TRP A 261 -0.50 26.70 0.93
N THR A 262 -0.32 25.76 1.83
CA THR A 262 -1.43 25.04 2.47
C THR A 262 -1.31 25.12 3.99
N ASP A 263 -2.40 24.79 4.71
CA ASP A 263 -2.44 24.61 6.16
C ASP A 263 -1.83 23.27 6.60
N HIS A 264 -1.35 22.45 5.63
CA HIS A 264 -0.62 21.22 5.88
C HIS A 264 0.88 21.38 5.63
N ARG A 265 1.65 20.58 6.34
CA ARG A 265 3.08 20.40 6.12
C ARG A 265 3.33 19.20 5.22
N LEU A 266 4.40 19.27 4.48
CA LEU A 266 4.85 18.19 3.62
C LEU A 266 5.31 17.00 4.46
N LEU A 267 4.58 15.88 4.41
CA LEU A 267 4.96 14.61 5.02
C LEU A 267 5.81 13.81 4.05
N ILE A 268 6.96 13.33 4.50
CA ILE A 268 7.86 12.51 3.68
C ILE A 268 8.18 11.19 4.34
N SER A 269 8.43 10.17 3.52
CA SER A 269 9.05 8.93 3.95
C SER A 269 10.23 8.56 3.06
N LYS A 270 11.31 8.12 3.69
CA LYS A 270 12.44 7.50 2.98
C LYS A 270 12.24 6.00 3.00
N VAL A 271 12.00 5.43 1.82
CA VAL A 271 11.72 4.00 1.64
C VAL A 271 12.86 3.35 0.87
N CYS A 272 13.33 2.20 1.35
CA CYS A 272 14.27 1.34 0.65
C CYS A 272 13.63 -0.03 0.46
N LEU A 273 12.98 -0.22 -0.69
CA LEU A 273 12.22 -1.43 -0.98
C LEU A 273 13.15 -2.66 -1.03
N LYS A 274 13.00 -3.54 -0.05
CA LYS A 274 13.72 -4.81 0.00
C LYS A 274 12.99 -5.81 -0.90
N ILE A 275 13.58 -6.12 -2.05
CA ILE A 275 13.08 -7.15 -2.95
C ILE A 275 13.75 -8.46 -2.53
N SER A 276 13.09 -9.25 -1.68
CA SER A 276 13.54 -10.60 -1.37
C SER A 276 13.56 -11.42 -2.66
N LYS A 277 14.63 -12.19 -2.88
CA LYS A 277 14.58 -13.22 -3.93
C LYS A 277 13.38 -14.13 -3.65
N PRO A 278 12.58 -14.52 -4.66
CA PRO A 278 11.55 -15.52 -4.43
C PRO A 278 12.20 -16.70 -3.72
N ALA A 279 11.60 -17.15 -2.62
CA ALA A 279 12.05 -18.37 -1.97
C ALA A 279 12.20 -19.43 -3.07
N PRO A 280 13.34 -20.14 -3.15
CA PRO A 280 13.48 -21.21 -4.14
C PRO A 280 12.22 -22.06 -4.00
N ARG A 281 11.49 -22.22 -5.09
CA ARG A 281 10.35 -23.14 -5.11
C ARG A 281 10.88 -24.42 -4.51
N LYS A 282 10.43 -24.81 -3.30
CA LYS A 282 10.71 -26.14 -2.78
C LYS A 282 10.34 -27.03 -3.94
N ALA A 283 11.34 -27.66 -4.55
CA ALA A 283 11.09 -28.58 -5.66
C ALA A 283 9.95 -29.45 -5.15
N GLN A 284 8.81 -29.37 -5.80
CA GLN A 284 7.70 -30.27 -5.46
C GLN A 284 8.36 -31.64 -5.56
N LYS A 285 8.53 -32.30 -4.41
CA LYS A 285 9.06 -33.68 -4.43
C LYS A 285 8.14 -34.38 -5.41
N ILE A 286 8.68 -34.66 -6.59
CA ILE A 286 7.96 -35.40 -7.63
C ILE A 286 7.40 -36.61 -6.89
N PRO A 287 6.07 -36.79 -6.80
CA PRO A 287 5.51 -37.90 -6.07
C PRO A 287 6.18 -39.13 -6.64
N LYS A 288 6.91 -39.88 -5.78
CA LYS A 288 7.61 -41.09 -6.22
C LYS A 288 6.59 -41.91 -7.02
N LYS A 289 6.92 -42.20 -8.29
CA LYS A 289 6.01 -42.96 -9.18
C LYS A 289 5.49 -44.18 -8.39
N PHE A 290 4.18 -44.35 -8.38
CA PHE A 290 3.57 -45.52 -7.73
C PHE A 290 4.12 -46.76 -8.39
N CYS A 291 4.57 -47.71 -7.59
CA CYS A 291 5.03 -48.99 -8.10
C CYS A 291 3.79 -49.83 -8.48
N VAL A 292 3.32 -49.65 -9.71
CA VAL A 292 2.15 -50.35 -10.22
C VAL A 292 2.30 -51.87 -10.13
N SER A 293 3.52 -52.41 -10.14
CA SER A 293 3.78 -53.82 -9.97
C SER A 293 3.34 -54.38 -8.60
N LYS A 294 3.34 -53.56 -7.55
CA LYS A 294 2.83 -53.95 -6.24
C LYS A 294 1.29 -54.10 -6.19
N LEU A 295 0.57 -53.40 -7.06
CA LEU A 295 -0.88 -53.55 -7.22
C LEU A 295 -1.29 -54.85 -7.93
N LYS A 296 -0.34 -55.59 -8.52
CA LYS A 296 -0.59 -56.94 -9.13
C LYS A 296 -0.72 -58.01 -8.02
N SER A 297 -0.33 -57.76 -6.77
CA SER A 297 -0.61 -58.63 -5.67
C SER A 297 -2.06 -58.47 -5.24
N GLU A 298 -2.85 -59.52 -5.28
CA GLU A 298 -4.28 -59.56 -4.97
C GLU A 298 -4.54 -59.03 -3.51
N GLU A 299 -3.67 -59.35 -2.56
CA GLU A 299 -3.75 -58.87 -1.19
C GLU A 299 -3.62 -57.34 -1.08
N VAL A 300 -2.66 -56.75 -1.83
CA VAL A 300 -2.42 -55.31 -1.81
C VAL A 300 -3.53 -54.56 -2.54
N ALA A 301 -4.03 -55.12 -3.64
CA ALA A 301 -5.15 -54.55 -4.37
C ALA A 301 -6.46 -54.57 -3.59
N THR A 302 -6.73 -55.65 -2.86
CA THR A 302 -7.90 -55.79 -1.98
C THR A 302 -7.82 -54.85 -0.77
N SER A 303 -6.67 -54.78 -0.12
CA SER A 303 -6.47 -53.84 0.97
C SER A 303 -6.63 -52.39 0.56
N LEU A 304 -6.17 -52.02 -0.64
CA LEU A 304 -6.37 -50.66 -1.17
C LEU A 304 -7.84 -50.39 -1.52
N ARG A 305 -8.53 -51.36 -2.09
CA ARG A 305 -9.98 -51.27 -2.43
C ARG A 305 -10.81 -51.05 -1.16
N ASN A 306 -10.63 -51.91 -0.14
CA ASN A 306 -11.33 -51.78 1.12
C ASN A 306 -11.09 -50.42 1.82
N CYS A 307 -9.85 -49.91 1.78
CA CYS A 307 -9.53 -48.60 2.33
C CYS A 307 -10.18 -47.44 1.56
N ILE A 308 -10.34 -47.58 0.24
CA ILE A 308 -11.04 -46.59 -0.61
C ILE A 308 -12.53 -46.61 -0.30
N ASP A 309 -13.13 -47.80 -0.24
CA ASP A 309 -14.56 -47.99 -0.02
C ASP A 309 -15.00 -47.49 1.38
N GLU A 310 -14.21 -47.78 2.41
CA GLU A 310 -14.41 -47.26 3.79
C GLU A 310 -14.41 -45.73 3.83
N GLN A 311 -13.56 -45.11 3.07
CA GLN A 311 -13.45 -43.65 3.03
C GLN A 311 -14.52 -43.00 2.18
N LEU A 312 -14.97 -43.66 1.10
CA LEU A 312 -16.09 -43.20 0.27
C LEU A 312 -17.43 -43.23 1.00
N GLN A 313 -17.61 -44.17 1.91
CA GLN A 313 -18.81 -44.24 2.78
C GLN A 313 -18.91 -43.07 3.74
N ASN A 314 -17.78 -42.43 4.11
CA ASN A 314 -17.73 -41.29 5.00
C ASN A 314 -17.86 -39.94 4.31
N ILE A 315 -18.00 -39.90 2.98
CA ILE A 315 -18.17 -38.64 2.22
C ILE A 315 -19.66 -38.49 1.88
N SER A 316 -20.34 -37.60 2.60
CA SER A 316 -21.70 -37.17 2.24
C SER A 316 -21.71 -36.49 0.86
N VAL A 317 -22.74 -36.76 0.07
CA VAL A 317 -22.92 -36.55 -1.39
C VAL A 317 -22.79 -35.06 -1.88
N LEU A 318 -22.27 -34.11 -1.11
CA LEU A 318 -22.35 -32.69 -1.42
C LEU A 318 -21.00 -31.95 -1.45
N GLN A 319 -19.92 -32.52 -2.01
CA GLN A 319 -18.75 -31.71 -2.30
C GLN A 319 -18.02 -32.09 -3.59
N SER A 320 -17.87 -31.05 -4.45
CA SER A 320 -17.36 -31.04 -5.81
C SER A 320 -15.97 -31.66 -6.03
N GLY A 321 -15.66 -32.08 -7.26
CA GLY A 321 -14.48 -32.82 -7.75
C GLY A 321 -13.07 -32.35 -7.29
N ILE A 322 -12.91 -31.17 -6.71
CA ILE A 322 -11.63 -30.67 -6.16
C ILE A 322 -11.27 -31.37 -4.83
N VAL A 323 -12.28 -31.72 -4.02
CA VAL A 323 -12.09 -32.42 -2.74
C VAL A 323 -11.65 -33.86 -3.00
N LEU A 324 -12.26 -34.55 -3.98
CA LEU A 324 -11.91 -35.91 -4.38
C LEU A 324 -10.44 -36.02 -4.83
N ARG A 325 -9.95 -35.09 -5.63
CA ARG A 325 -8.55 -35.11 -6.09
C ARG A 325 -7.53 -34.88 -4.97
N ARG A 326 -7.85 -34.02 -4.01
CA ARG A 326 -6.99 -33.76 -2.83
C ARG A 326 -7.02 -34.93 -1.84
N PHE A 327 -8.18 -35.55 -1.71
CA PHE A 327 -8.42 -36.73 -0.89
C PHE A 327 -7.65 -37.96 -1.40
N PHE A 328 -7.75 -38.31 -2.70
CA PHE A 328 -6.98 -39.39 -3.33
C PHE A 328 -5.48 -39.23 -3.15
N LEU A 329 -4.94 -38.03 -3.31
CA LEU A 329 -3.51 -37.76 -3.13
C LEU A 329 -3.04 -37.87 -1.68
N THR A 330 -3.92 -37.64 -0.71
CA THR A 330 -3.60 -37.75 0.73
C THR A 330 -3.61 -39.22 1.16
N GLN A 331 -4.57 -39.99 0.75
CA GLN A 331 -4.69 -41.42 1.08
C GLN A 331 -3.57 -42.27 0.47
N LEU A 332 -3.19 -41.99 -0.76
CA LEU A 332 -2.04 -42.61 -1.40
C LEU A 332 -0.71 -42.24 -0.69
N ARG A 333 -0.66 -41.16 0.11
CA ARG A 333 0.48 -40.81 0.98
C ARG A 333 0.51 -41.61 2.28
N LEU A 334 -0.66 -41.84 2.90
CA LEU A 334 -0.78 -42.62 4.14
C LEU A 334 -0.38 -44.09 3.90
N PHE A 335 -0.80 -44.68 2.78
CA PHE A 335 -0.45 -46.05 2.42
C PHE A 335 1.06 -46.28 2.20
N LYS A 336 1.84 -45.19 2.03
CA LYS A 336 3.29 -45.26 1.93
C LYS A 336 4.02 -45.35 3.26
N ASN A 337 3.41 -44.85 4.33
CA ASN A 337 4.08 -44.72 5.64
C ASN A 337 3.79 -45.91 6.60
N THR A 338 2.89 -46.82 6.23
CA THR A 338 2.49 -47.95 7.09
C THR A 338 3.23 -49.26 6.81
N LYS A 339 4.21 -49.26 5.90
CA LYS A 339 5.09 -50.41 5.65
C LYS A 339 6.53 -49.97 5.39
N SER A 340 7.23 -49.57 6.44
CA SER A 340 8.68 -49.68 6.60
C SER A 340 9.00 -50.77 7.59
#